data_9246e84bdea979d57e4f4382d1f3aeae
#
_entry.id   9246e84bdea979d57e4f4382d1f3aeae
#
_cell.length_a   1.000
_cell.length_b   1.000
_cell.length_c   1.000
_cell.angle_alpha   90.00
_cell.angle_beta   90.00
_cell.angle_gamma   90.00
#
_symmetry.space_group_name_H-M   'P 1'
#
loop_
_entity.id
_entity.type
_entity.pdbx_description
1 polymer ?
#
loop_
_entity_poly.entity_id
_entity_poly.type
_entity_poly.pdbx_seq_one_letter_code
_entity_poly.pdbx_strand_id
1 'polypeptide(L)'
;MKRIFALILSFALLLSCLVLPAGAMFDPSPVYQVQAQSAYIVNTDTNIIVYEKDSTKQVSAGGLTKYMTIALVLTNYADQLDNTFQMPFAISDYVHNTSNADMRSNETFTYREALYAMVTRNANEAAMGLAYTLSGGDLDGWVSQMNALSQRIGTTNSTWTDACGIDSGNVTCAVDMYLILRYLMSFDAFVEISGVPTFTMPAKEKHRSPSVLVSQNAALSKSSGGNYYRSAMQGGMCDVTAYKKDSGNQSYVSWANQDRKSVV
;
A
#
# COMPACT_ATOMS: atom_id res chain seq x y z
N MET A 1 -19.48 -63.61 11.65
CA MET A 1 -19.16 -62.70 12.77
C MET A 1 -17.74 -62.10 12.66
N LYS A 2 -16.65 -62.90 12.55
CA LYS A 2 -15.27 -62.37 12.49
C LYS A 2 -15.02 -61.40 11.32
N ARG A 3 -15.59 -61.61 10.12
CA ARG A 3 -15.44 -60.73 8.94
C ARG A 3 -16.17 -59.38 9.08
N ILE A 4 -17.31 -59.36 9.76
CA ILE A 4 -18.06 -58.13 10.03
C ILE A 4 -17.36 -57.27 11.06
N PHE A 5 -16.77 -57.95 12.10
CA PHE A 5 -15.99 -57.24 13.10
C PHE A 5 -14.70 -56.58 12.52
N ALA A 6 -14.03 -57.29 11.59
CA ALA A 6 -12.88 -56.75 10.89
C ALA A 6 -13.21 -55.52 10.01
N LEU A 7 -14.36 -55.56 9.34
CA LEU A 7 -14.86 -54.43 8.54
C LEU A 7 -15.24 -53.19 9.37
N ILE A 8 -15.86 -53.42 10.53
CA ILE A 8 -16.20 -52.34 11.46
C ILE A 8 -14.91 -51.72 12.05
N LEU A 9 -13.91 -52.57 12.40
CA LEU A 9 -12.66 -52.11 12.97
C LEU A 9 -11.83 -51.32 11.94
N SER A 10 -11.80 -51.76 10.67
CA SER A 10 -11.11 -51.03 9.60
C SER A 10 -11.80 -49.68 9.24
N PHE A 11 -13.16 -49.62 9.31
CA PHE A 11 -13.89 -48.42 9.12
C PHE A 11 -13.68 -47.40 10.25
N ALA A 12 -13.64 -47.90 11.50
CA ALA A 12 -13.30 -47.08 12.67
C ALA A 12 -11.85 -46.51 12.62
N LEU A 13 -10.89 -47.30 12.13
CA LEU A 13 -9.52 -46.85 11.91
C LEU A 13 -9.41 -45.83 10.78
N LEU A 14 -10.18 -45.97 9.70
CA LEU A 14 -10.24 -45.00 8.63
C LEU A 14 -10.89 -43.67 9.08
N LEU A 15 -11.91 -43.74 9.96
CA LEU A 15 -12.52 -42.51 10.53
C LEU A 15 -11.56 -41.79 11.49
N SER A 16 -10.68 -42.48 12.19
CA SER A 16 -9.71 -41.85 13.08
C SER A 16 -8.58 -41.09 12.34
N CYS A 17 -8.35 -41.44 11.06
CA CYS A 17 -7.40 -40.70 10.19
C CYS A 17 -8.01 -39.43 9.61
N LEU A 18 -9.32 -39.22 9.75
CA LEU A 18 -10.04 -37.98 9.33
C LEU A 18 -10.09 -36.91 10.42
N VAL A 19 -9.33 -37.06 11.50
CA VAL A 19 -9.04 -35.92 12.40
C VAL A 19 -8.17 -34.96 11.59
N LEU A 20 -8.83 -34.06 10.86
CA LEU A 20 -8.15 -32.85 10.39
C LEU A 20 -7.47 -32.26 11.62
N PRO A 21 -6.16 -31.97 11.56
CA PRO A 21 -5.57 -31.20 12.60
C PRO A 21 -6.44 -29.93 12.69
N ALA A 22 -7.15 -29.75 13.79
CA ALA A 22 -7.62 -28.43 14.17
C ALA A 22 -6.34 -27.64 14.23
N GLY A 23 -6.01 -26.93 13.15
CA GLY A 23 -4.95 -25.97 13.14
C GLY A 23 -5.21 -25.16 14.38
N ALA A 24 -4.30 -25.21 15.35
CA ALA A 24 -4.35 -24.31 16.48
C ALA A 24 -4.41 -22.94 15.82
N MET A 25 -5.62 -22.37 15.70
CA MET A 25 -5.77 -20.95 15.47
C MET A 25 -5.01 -20.37 16.64
N PHE A 26 -3.81 -19.89 16.34
CA PHE A 26 -3.11 -19.01 17.25
C PHE A 26 -4.09 -17.83 17.38
N ASP A 27 -4.94 -17.90 18.40
CA ASP A 27 -5.68 -16.74 18.85
C ASP A 27 -4.64 -15.88 19.58
N PRO A 28 -4.15 -14.83 18.94
CA PRO A 28 -3.37 -13.81 19.63
C PRO A 28 -4.38 -13.00 20.44
N SER A 29 -5.11 -13.69 21.32
CA SER A 29 -6.02 -13.07 22.29
C SER A 29 -5.37 -11.87 22.90
N PRO A 30 -6.00 -10.73 22.85
CA PRO A 30 -5.37 -9.44 22.66
C PRO A 30 -4.75 -8.96 23.95
N VAL A 31 -3.44 -9.22 24.09
CA VAL A 31 -2.63 -8.39 24.99
C VAL A 31 -2.64 -6.94 24.47
N TYR A 32 -2.92 -6.73 23.18
CA TYR A 32 -2.99 -5.42 22.53
C TYR A 32 -4.28 -5.29 21.73
N GLN A 33 -5.14 -4.35 22.13
CA GLN A 33 -6.26 -3.92 21.30
C GLN A 33 -5.72 -3.05 20.16
N VAL A 34 -5.77 -3.55 18.95
CA VAL A 34 -5.45 -2.74 17.76
C VAL A 34 -6.50 -1.65 17.61
N GLN A 35 -6.06 -0.39 17.67
CA GLN A 35 -6.95 0.78 17.58
C GLN A 35 -7.47 1.04 16.15
N ALA A 36 -6.85 0.42 15.13
CA ALA A 36 -7.31 0.55 13.75
C ALA A 36 -8.74 0.03 13.58
N GLN A 37 -9.51 0.66 12.69
CA GLN A 37 -10.88 0.22 12.36
C GLN A 37 -10.88 -1.10 11.58
N SER A 38 -9.83 -1.36 10.81
CA SER A 38 -9.64 -2.56 10.03
C SER A 38 -8.16 -2.91 10.04
N ALA A 39 -7.82 -4.20 10.14
CA ALA A 39 -6.44 -4.66 10.13
C ALA A 39 -6.35 -6.07 9.53
N TYR A 40 -5.25 -6.33 8.82
CA TYR A 40 -4.99 -7.63 8.21
C TYR A 40 -3.49 -7.89 8.16
N ILE A 41 -3.03 -8.94 8.82
CA ILE A 41 -1.62 -9.34 8.90
C ILE A 41 -1.48 -10.74 8.33
N VAL A 42 -0.62 -10.89 7.33
CA VAL A 42 -0.36 -12.17 6.66
C VAL A 42 1.12 -12.47 6.64
N ASN A 43 1.47 -13.70 6.98
CA ASN A 43 2.79 -14.24 6.67
C ASN A 43 2.80 -14.64 5.19
N THR A 44 3.52 -13.91 4.35
CA THR A 44 3.51 -14.11 2.89
C THR A 44 4.25 -15.37 2.43
N ASP A 45 5.11 -15.97 3.25
CA ASP A 45 5.76 -17.25 2.94
C ASP A 45 4.81 -18.43 3.07
N THR A 46 3.97 -18.38 4.10
CA THR A 46 3.07 -19.48 4.45
C THR A 46 1.63 -19.21 4.05
N ASN A 47 1.30 -17.99 3.63
CA ASN A 47 -0.05 -17.47 3.44
C ASN A 47 -0.96 -17.63 4.69
N ILE A 48 -0.37 -17.70 5.89
CA ILE A 48 -1.11 -17.80 7.13
C ILE A 48 -1.51 -16.39 7.57
N ILE A 49 -2.81 -16.19 7.83
CA ILE A 49 -3.33 -14.98 8.45
C ILE A 49 -2.91 -14.99 9.91
N VAL A 50 -2.07 -14.03 10.31
CA VAL A 50 -1.56 -13.89 11.67
C VAL A 50 -2.52 -13.10 12.54
N TYR A 51 -3.20 -12.10 11.95
CA TYR A 51 -4.18 -11.28 12.64
C TYR A 51 -5.19 -10.71 11.65
N GLU A 52 -6.44 -10.62 12.10
CA GLU A 52 -7.53 -10.06 11.30
C GLU A 52 -8.51 -9.32 12.21
N LYS A 53 -8.94 -8.13 11.77
CA LYS A 53 -9.99 -7.34 12.39
C LYS A 53 -10.74 -6.58 11.31
N ASP A 54 -12.04 -6.85 11.17
CA ASP A 54 -12.92 -6.17 10.20
C ASP A 54 -12.27 -5.98 8.82
N SER A 55 -11.52 -6.98 8.35
CA SER A 55 -10.56 -6.88 7.24
C SER A 55 -11.21 -6.55 5.90
N THR A 56 -12.49 -6.89 5.73
CA THR A 56 -13.30 -6.60 4.54
C THR A 56 -14.18 -5.35 4.69
N LYS A 57 -14.15 -4.71 5.86
CA LYS A 57 -14.93 -3.49 6.10
C LYS A 57 -14.39 -2.35 5.25
N GLN A 58 -15.25 -1.76 4.44
CA GLN A 58 -14.88 -0.56 3.67
C GLN A 58 -14.59 0.62 4.58
N VAL A 59 -13.50 1.29 4.27
CA VAL A 59 -13.05 2.52 4.91
C VAL A 59 -12.59 3.51 3.84
N SER A 60 -12.53 4.80 4.17
CA SER A 60 -11.96 5.79 3.26
C SER A 60 -10.50 5.45 2.97
N ALA A 61 -10.13 5.39 1.70
CA ALA A 61 -8.77 5.08 1.28
C ALA A 61 -7.80 6.23 1.56
N GLY A 62 -8.26 7.49 1.43
CA GLY A 62 -7.38 8.64 1.61
C GLY A 62 -6.08 8.50 0.82
N GLY A 63 -4.95 8.77 1.46
CA GLY A 63 -3.62 8.67 0.82
C GLY A 63 -3.24 7.27 0.31
N LEU A 64 -3.89 6.20 0.77
CA LEU A 64 -3.67 4.83 0.26
C LEU A 64 -4.03 4.68 -1.21
N THR A 65 -4.90 5.55 -1.75
CA THR A 65 -5.24 5.60 -3.16
C THR A 65 -3.99 5.69 -4.06
N LYS A 66 -2.93 6.37 -3.60
CA LYS A 66 -1.68 6.51 -4.36
C LYS A 66 -0.99 5.19 -4.66
N TYR A 67 -1.19 4.16 -3.83
CA TYR A 67 -0.64 2.83 -4.14
C TYR A 67 -1.28 2.24 -5.39
N MET A 68 -2.55 2.55 -5.64
CA MET A 68 -3.20 2.12 -6.88
C MET A 68 -2.68 2.91 -8.09
N THR A 69 -2.43 4.22 -7.93
CA THR A 69 -1.75 5.03 -8.94
C THR A 69 -0.33 4.51 -9.22
N ILE A 70 0.45 4.22 -8.17
CA ILE A 70 1.79 3.63 -8.31
C ILE A 70 1.71 2.27 -9.03
N ALA A 71 0.73 1.42 -8.66
CA ALA A 71 0.53 0.13 -9.31
C ALA A 71 0.24 0.29 -10.82
N LEU A 72 -0.59 1.24 -11.20
CA LEU A 72 -0.89 1.50 -12.61
C LEU A 72 0.33 2.05 -13.37
N VAL A 73 1.10 2.96 -12.75
CA VAL A 73 2.36 3.47 -13.32
C VAL A 73 3.36 2.32 -13.51
N LEU A 74 3.60 1.50 -12.50
CA LEU A 74 4.57 0.41 -12.59
C LEU A 74 4.12 -0.70 -13.55
N THR A 75 2.81 -0.93 -13.67
CA THR A 75 2.29 -1.91 -14.64
C THR A 75 2.58 -1.51 -16.08
N ASN A 76 2.48 -0.22 -16.40
CA ASN A 76 2.52 0.27 -17.78
C ASN A 76 3.85 0.93 -18.16
N TYR A 77 4.64 1.39 -17.16
CA TYR A 77 5.80 2.27 -17.38
C TYR A 77 7.01 1.93 -16.51
N ALA A 78 7.13 0.68 -16.00
CA ALA A 78 8.25 0.29 -15.12
C ALA A 78 9.64 0.46 -15.76
N ASP A 79 9.74 0.31 -17.07
CA ASP A 79 10.97 0.51 -17.87
C ASP A 79 11.20 1.96 -18.29
N GLN A 80 10.29 2.88 -17.93
CA GLN A 80 10.28 4.28 -18.35
C GLN A 80 10.35 5.25 -17.16
N LEU A 81 10.74 4.78 -15.98
CA LEU A 81 10.74 5.61 -14.77
C LEU A 81 11.67 6.82 -14.82
N ASP A 82 12.67 6.78 -15.70
CA ASP A 82 13.60 7.89 -15.90
C ASP A 82 13.14 8.89 -17.00
N ASN A 83 12.00 8.60 -17.66
CA ASN A 83 11.33 9.58 -18.53
C ASN A 83 10.84 10.76 -17.69
N THR A 84 10.81 11.93 -18.32
CA THR A 84 10.44 13.18 -17.67
C THR A 84 9.04 13.64 -18.07
N PHE A 85 8.42 14.40 -17.20
CA PHE A 85 7.19 15.15 -17.47
C PHE A 85 7.28 16.54 -16.85
N GLN A 86 6.56 17.47 -17.45
CA GLN A 86 6.38 18.78 -16.86
C GLN A 86 5.14 18.76 -15.98
N MET A 87 5.28 19.21 -14.72
CA MET A 87 4.15 19.24 -13.77
C MET A 87 3.02 20.12 -14.32
N PRO A 88 1.82 19.53 -14.58
CA PRO A 88 0.74 20.27 -15.22
C PRO A 88 0.19 21.37 -14.31
N PHE A 89 -0.08 22.55 -14.88
CA PHE A 89 -0.78 23.60 -14.16
C PHE A 89 -2.26 23.23 -13.89
N ALA A 90 -2.86 22.44 -14.77
CA ALA A 90 -4.27 22.04 -14.71
C ALA A 90 -4.71 21.36 -13.41
N ILE A 91 -3.78 20.71 -12.70
CA ILE A 91 -4.11 20.02 -11.43
C ILE A 91 -3.92 20.90 -10.19
N SER A 92 -3.40 22.12 -10.35
CA SER A 92 -2.95 22.94 -9.21
C SER A 92 -4.06 23.27 -8.22
N ASP A 93 -5.25 23.63 -8.72
CA ASP A 93 -6.38 23.97 -7.85
C ASP A 93 -6.92 22.76 -7.10
N TYR A 94 -6.91 21.58 -7.74
CA TYR A 94 -7.39 20.35 -7.11
C TYR A 94 -6.52 19.90 -5.95
N VAL A 95 -5.19 20.06 -6.05
CA VAL A 95 -4.24 19.64 -5.01
C VAL A 95 -3.85 20.77 -4.05
N HIS A 96 -4.43 21.97 -4.21
CA HIS A 96 -4.08 23.14 -3.40
C HIS A 96 -4.32 22.89 -1.91
N ASN A 97 -3.36 23.29 -1.05
CA ASN A 97 -3.41 23.10 0.40
C ASN A 97 -3.56 21.65 0.88
N THR A 98 -3.13 20.68 0.09
CA THR A 98 -3.13 19.27 0.44
C THR A 98 -1.70 18.74 0.72
N SER A 99 -1.56 17.45 1.06
CA SER A 99 -0.24 16.81 1.21
C SER A 99 0.58 16.94 -0.05
N ASN A 100 1.81 17.46 0.06
CA ASN A 100 2.68 17.73 -1.09
C ASN A 100 4.16 17.54 -0.78
N ALA A 101 4.96 17.48 -1.83
CA ALA A 101 6.42 17.46 -1.83
C ALA A 101 7.01 18.74 -2.46
N ASP A 102 6.20 19.80 -2.61
CA ASP A 102 6.55 21.07 -3.26
C ASP A 102 7.00 20.90 -4.72
N MET A 103 6.38 19.97 -5.45
CA MET A 103 6.58 19.79 -6.89
C MET A 103 5.71 20.81 -7.65
N ARG A 104 6.33 21.90 -8.08
CA ARG A 104 5.58 23.06 -8.62
C ARG A 104 5.25 22.91 -10.09
N SER A 105 4.11 23.48 -10.50
CA SER A 105 3.68 23.52 -11.89
C SER A 105 4.76 24.10 -12.81
N ASN A 106 4.89 23.54 -14.01
CA ASN A 106 5.89 23.85 -15.02
C ASN A 106 7.36 23.59 -14.62
N GLU A 107 7.60 22.80 -13.57
CA GLU A 107 8.91 22.19 -13.33
C GLU A 107 8.95 20.79 -13.94
N THR A 108 10.15 20.34 -14.28
CA THR A 108 10.37 19.04 -14.91
C THR A 108 10.80 18.00 -13.89
N PHE A 109 10.08 16.87 -13.84
CA PHE A 109 10.36 15.76 -12.95
C PHE A 109 10.43 14.45 -13.74
N THR A 110 11.17 13.46 -13.20
CA THR A 110 11.06 12.08 -13.71
C THR A 110 9.85 11.37 -13.08
N TYR A 111 9.36 10.31 -13.72
CA TYR A 111 8.32 9.45 -13.11
C TYR A 111 8.81 8.88 -11.79
N ARG A 112 10.07 8.45 -11.71
CA ARG A 112 10.73 7.95 -10.50
C ARG A 112 10.67 8.97 -9.36
N GLU A 113 11.00 10.23 -9.62
CA GLU A 113 10.92 11.31 -8.63
C GLU A 113 9.50 11.50 -8.08
N ALA A 114 8.50 11.40 -8.94
CA ALA A 114 7.10 11.47 -8.52
C ALA A 114 6.69 10.27 -7.66
N LEU A 115 7.17 9.05 -7.99
CA LEU A 115 6.93 7.87 -7.14
C LEU A 115 7.57 8.04 -5.75
N TYR A 116 8.81 8.54 -5.67
CA TYR A 116 9.45 8.85 -4.39
C TYR A 116 8.65 9.90 -3.60
N ALA A 117 8.16 10.95 -4.25
CA ALA A 117 7.34 11.98 -3.61
C ALA A 117 6.02 11.41 -3.06
N MET A 118 5.34 10.55 -3.83
CA MET A 118 4.13 9.86 -3.36
C MET A 118 4.39 9.02 -2.12
N VAL A 119 5.45 8.22 -2.12
CA VAL A 119 5.75 7.29 -1.03
C VAL A 119 6.29 8.00 0.21
N THR A 120 7.22 8.97 0.04
CA THR A 120 7.88 9.62 1.18
C THR A 120 7.06 10.74 1.81
N ARG A 121 6.32 11.49 0.98
CA ARG A 121 5.60 12.70 1.40
C ARG A 121 4.09 12.62 1.24
N ASN A 122 3.57 11.49 0.77
CA ASN A 122 2.15 11.36 0.42
C ASN A 122 1.69 12.47 -0.56
N ALA A 123 2.55 12.83 -1.53
CA ALA A 123 2.38 13.98 -2.42
C ALA A 123 1.21 13.79 -3.39
N ASN A 124 0.19 14.63 -3.26
CA ASN A 124 -1.02 14.58 -4.10
C ASN A 124 -0.73 15.12 -5.50
N GLU A 125 0.09 16.17 -5.60
CA GLU A 125 0.48 16.75 -6.89
C GLU A 125 1.31 15.75 -7.72
N ALA A 126 2.12 14.91 -7.09
CA ALA A 126 2.88 13.88 -7.78
C ALA A 126 1.95 12.84 -8.42
N ALA A 127 0.94 12.38 -7.69
CA ALA A 127 -0.02 11.41 -8.18
C ALA A 127 -0.90 11.98 -9.29
N MET A 128 -1.48 13.17 -9.06
CA MET A 128 -2.33 13.84 -10.04
C MET A 128 -1.55 14.27 -11.28
N GLY A 129 -0.31 14.77 -11.09
CA GLY A 129 0.55 15.20 -12.19
C GLY A 129 0.92 14.05 -13.13
N LEU A 130 1.31 12.89 -12.57
CA LEU A 130 1.56 11.69 -13.37
C LEU A 130 0.28 11.20 -14.05
N ALA A 131 -0.83 11.09 -13.31
CA ALA A 131 -2.11 10.65 -13.86
C ALA A 131 -2.54 11.52 -15.04
N TYR A 132 -2.49 12.85 -14.87
CA TYR A 132 -2.83 13.80 -15.92
C TYR A 132 -1.92 13.66 -17.15
N THR A 133 -0.62 13.56 -16.92
CA THR A 133 0.36 13.47 -18.02
C THR A 133 0.22 12.16 -18.79
N LEU A 134 0.16 11.03 -18.07
CA LEU A 134 0.14 9.70 -18.68
C LEU A 134 -1.21 9.36 -19.33
N SER A 135 -2.28 10.01 -18.92
CA SER A 135 -3.60 9.89 -19.56
C SER A 135 -3.84 10.91 -20.70
N GLY A 136 -2.88 11.82 -20.96
CA GLY A 136 -3.10 12.92 -21.89
C GLY A 136 -4.17 13.92 -21.45
N GLY A 137 -4.39 14.04 -20.13
CA GLY A 137 -5.40 14.92 -19.52
C GLY A 137 -6.74 14.22 -19.22
N ASP A 138 -6.92 12.97 -19.63
CA ASP A 138 -8.14 12.17 -19.36
C ASP A 138 -8.07 11.51 -17.98
N LEU A 139 -8.35 12.26 -16.92
CA LEU A 139 -8.34 11.75 -15.55
C LEU A 139 -9.44 10.71 -15.31
N ASP A 140 -10.59 10.81 -15.98
CA ASP A 140 -11.66 9.81 -15.86
C ASP A 140 -11.22 8.47 -16.47
N GLY A 141 -10.54 8.52 -17.61
CA GLY A 141 -9.91 7.35 -18.21
C GLY A 141 -8.84 6.74 -17.33
N TRP A 142 -8.03 7.57 -16.63
CA TRP A 142 -7.06 7.11 -15.65
C TRP A 142 -7.73 6.36 -14.50
N VAL A 143 -8.76 6.93 -13.89
CA VAL A 143 -9.55 6.33 -12.82
C VAL A 143 -10.18 5.00 -13.27
N SER A 144 -10.71 4.96 -14.49
CA SER A 144 -11.24 3.73 -15.07
C SER A 144 -10.18 2.64 -15.16
N GLN A 145 -8.95 2.96 -15.57
CA GLN A 145 -7.82 2.03 -15.59
C GLN A 145 -7.40 1.59 -14.18
N MET A 146 -7.40 2.50 -13.18
CA MET A 146 -7.14 2.13 -11.78
C MET A 146 -8.13 1.09 -11.30
N ASN A 147 -9.43 1.30 -11.51
CA ASN A 147 -10.47 0.35 -11.11
C ASN A 147 -10.34 -0.99 -11.86
N ALA A 148 -10.06 -0.97 -13.16
CA ALA A 148 -9.84 -2.18 -13.95
C ALA A 148 -8.62 -2.98 -13.48
N LEU A 149 -7.50 -2.30 -13.13
CA LEU A 149 -6.32 -2.96 -12.57
C LEU A 149 -6.62 -3.51 -11.18
N SER A 150 -7.32 -2.75 -10.33
CA SER A 150 -7.74 -3.16 -8.99
C SER A 150 -8.53 -4.49 -9.04
N GLN A 151 -9.49 -4.60 -9.94
CA GLN A 151 -10.24 -5.84 -10.16
C GLN A 151 -9.34 -6.99 -10.63
N ARG A 152 -8.38 -6.74 -11.53
CA ARG A 152 -7.42 -7.76 -11.98
C ARG A 152 -6.49 -8.25 -10.87
N ILE A 153 -6.15 -7.38 -9.91
CA ILE A 153 -5.40 -7.74 -8.71
C ILE A 153 -6.23 -8.63 -7.78
N GLY A 154 -7.56 -8.57 -7.88
CA GLY A 154 -8.49 -9.38 -7.11
C GLY A 154 -9.18 -8.63 -5.97
N THR A 155 -9.15 -7.28 -5.96
CA THR A 155 -9.87 -6.48 -4.98
C THR A 155 -11.38 -6.55 -5.21
N THR A 156 -12.16 -6.56 -4.15
CA THR A 156 -13.62 -6.69 -4.20
C THR A 156 -14.36 -5.59 -3.46
N ASN A 157 -13.68 -4.87 -2.58
CA ASN A 157 -14.27 -3.85 -1.71
C ASN A 157 -13.67 -2.46 -1.91
N SER A 158 -12.89 -2.28 -3.00
CA SER A 158 -12.24 -1.03 -3.31
C SER A 158 -12.89 -0.33 -4.50
N THR A 159 -12.98 0.99 -4.42
CA THR A 159 -13.40 1.87 -5.51
C THR A 159 -12.50 3.09 -5.51
N TRP A 160 -12.05 3.49 -6.68
CA TRP A 160 -11.17 4.63 -6.88
C TRP A 160 -11.90 5.70 -7.69
N THR A 161 -11.83 6.94 -7.26
CA THR A 161 -12.52 8.09 -7.87
C THR A 161 -11.58 9.24 -8.24
N ASP A 162 -10.34 9.22 -7.73
CA ASP A 162 -9.24 10.08 -8.18
C ASP A 162 -7.90 9.33 -8.07
N ALA A 163 -6.81 9.98 -8.49
CA ALA A 163 -5.48 9.38 -8.48
C ALA A 163 -4.72 9.55 -7.14
N CYS A 164 -5.20 10.41 -6.22
CA CYS A 164 -4.44 10.81 -5.03
C CYS A 164 -5.14 10.60 -3.69
N GLY A 165 -6.46 10.38 -3.68
CA GLY A 165 -7.24 10.12 -2.48
C GLY A 165 -7.78 11.35 -1.77
N ILE A 166 -7.96 12.47 -2.51
CA ILE A 166 -8.65 13.66 -2.01
C ILE A 166 -10.16 13.44 -2.03
N ASP A 167 -10.68 12.83 -3.10
CA ASP A 167 -12.10 12.55 -3.22
C ASP A 167 -12.55 11.50 -2.20
N SER A 168 -13.66 11.78 -1.52
CA SER A 168 -14.22 10.91 -0.48
C SER A 168 -14.80 9.59 -1.03
N GLY A 169 -15.01 9.48 -2.33
CA GLY A 169 -15.45 8.28 -3.02
C GLY A 169 -14.37 7.19 -3.09
N ASN A 170 -13.09 7.53 -2.82
CA ASN A 170 -12.04 6.53 -2.70
C ASN A 170 -12.25 5.69 -1.44
N VAL A 171 -12.63 4.43 -1.62
CA VAL A 171 -12.83 3.47 -0.53
C VAL A 171 -12.05 2.20 -0.76
N THR A 172 -11.63 1.56 0.32
CA THR A 172 -10.89 0.29 0.29
C THR A 172 -11.12 -0.50 1.58
N CYS A 173 -10.51 -1.67 1.72
CA CYS A 173 -10.46 -2.44 2.95
C CYS A 173 -9.06 -3.04 3.16
N ALA A 174 -8.80 -3.60 4.33
CA ALA A 174 -7.47 -4.10 4.68
C ALA A 174 -7.03 -5.28 3.78
N VAL A 175 -7.94 -6.19 3.43
CA VAL A 175 -7.63 -7.30 2.51
C VAL A 175 -7.27 -6.78 1.12
N ASP A 176 -8.03 -5.82 0.58
CA ASP A 176 -7.76 -5.28 -0.74
C ASP A 176 -6.42 -4.54 -0.77
N MET A 177 -6.09 -3.79 0.28
CA MET A 177 -4.78 -3.14 0.40
C MET A 177 -3.64 -4.16 0.49
N TYR A 178 -3.84 -5.28 1.18
CA TYR A 178 -2.88 -6.39 1.17
C TYR A 178 -2.63 -6.90 -0.26
N LEU A 179 -3.69 -7.13 -1.04
CA LEU A 179 -3.56 -7.60 -2.42
C LEU A 179 -2.81 -6.59 -3.30
N ILE A 180 -3.12 -5.29 -3.17
CA ILE A 180 -2.44 -4.21 -3.90
C ILE A 180 -0.96 -4.14 -3.51
N LEU A 181 -0.63 -4.18 -2.22
CA LEU A 181 0.76 -4.15 -1.76
C LEU A 181 1.54 -5.39 -2.20
N ARG A 182 0.92 -6.58 -2.11
CA ARG A 182 1.52 -7.82 -2.62
C ARG A 182 1.82 -7.73 -4.11
N TYR A 183 0.93 -7.14 -4.88
CA TYR A 183 1.16 -6.88 -6.30
C TYR A 183 2.32 -5.91 -6.52
N LEU A 184 2.34 -4.80 -5.78
CA LEU A 184 3.41 -3.80 -5.85
C LEU A 184 4.79 -4.38 -5.48
N MET A 185 4.85 -5.28 -4.52
CA MET A 185 6.09 -5.94 -4.10
C MET A 185 6.72 -6.83 -5.19
N SER A 186 6.00 -7.14 -6.27
CA SER A 186 6.57 -7.82 -7.43
C SER A 186 7.44 -6.92 -8.33
N PHE A 187 7.43 -5.60 -8.08
CA PHE A 187 8.23 -4.63 -8.83
C PHE A 187 9.45 -4.20 -8.01
N ASP A 188 10.65 -4.48 -8.49
CA ASP A 188 11.91 -4.08 -7.81
C ASP A 188 11.97 -2.57 -7.54
N ALA A 189 11.45 -1.76 -8.46
CA ALA A 189 11.36 -0.32 -8.31
C ALA A 189 10.50 0.09 -7.10
N PHE A 190 9.40 -0.62 -6.83
CA PHE A 190 8.59 -0.35 -5.63
C PHE A 190 9.32 -0.74 -4.36
N VAL A 191 9.99 -1.89 -4.38
CA VAL A 191 10.82 -2.37 -3.25
C VAL A 191 11.88 -1.34 -2.89
N GLU A 192 12.59 -0.81 -3.90
CA GLU A 192 13.59 0.24 -3.74
C GLU A 192 12.97 1.52 -3.14
N ILE A 193 11.93 2.04 -3.80
CA ILE A 193 11.33 3.35 -3.46
C ILE A 193 10.70 3.34 -2.06
N SER A 194 10.03 2.26 -1.69
CA SER A 194 9.34 2.16 -0.39
C SER A 194 10.27 1.92 0.79
N GLY A 195 11.49 1.41 0.54
CA GLY A 195 12.48 1.09 1.58
C GLY A 195 13.34 2.26 2.04
N VAL A 196 13.28 3.44 1.41
CA VAL A 196 14.18 4.54 1.74
C VAL A 196 13.62 5.44 2.85
N PRO A 197 14.44 5.81 3.84
CA PRO A 197 14.04 6.77 4.86
C PRO A 197 14.01 8.22 4.34
N THR A 198 14.79 8.52 3.31
CA THR A 198 14.89 9.85 2.70
C THR A 198 15.18 9.73 1.21
N PHE A 199 14.65 10.67 0.44
CA PHE A 199 14.99 10.85 -0.96
C PHE A 199 15.42 12.31 -1.18
N THR A 200 16.53 12.53 -1.90
CA THR A 200 16.97 13.89 -2.27
C THR A 200 16.45 14.24 -3.65
N MET A 201 15.43 15.08 -3.69
CA MET A 201 14.92 15.66 -4.93
C MET A 201 15.99 16.60 -5.49
N PRO A 202 16.44 16.42 -6.74
CA PRO A 202 17.40 17.33 -7.35
C PRO A 202 16.88 18.76 -7.46
N ALA A 203 17.79 19.72 -7.64
CA ALA A 203 17.40 21.09 -7.95
C ALA A 203 16.55 21.18 -9.23
N LYS A 204 15.57 22.05 -9.24
CA LYS A 204 14.63 22.25 -10.34
C LYS A 204 14.59 23.73 -10.75
N GLU A 205 13.82 24.03 -11.77
CA GLU A 205 13.75 25.39 -12.36
C GLU A 205 13.32 26.45 -11.33
N LYS A 206 12.40 26.10 -10.43
CA LYS A 206 11.89 26.98 -9.36
C LYS A 206 12.50 26.67 -7.98
N HIS A 207 13.14 25.51 -7.84
CA HIS A 207 13.87 25.08 -6.64
C HIS A 207 15.35 24.93 -6.94
N ARG A 208 16.09 26.03 -6.79
CA ARG A 208 17.51 26.09 -7.15
C ARG A 208 18.46 25.25 -6.30
N SER A 209 17.97 24.72 -5.20
CA SER A 209 18.70 23.81 -4.30
C SER A 209 17.98 22.47 -4.19
N PRO A 210 18.71 21.35 -4.06
CA PRO A 210 18.10 20.06 -3.77
C PRO A 210 17.28 20.12 -2.48
N SER A 211 16.15 19.41 -2.46
CA SER A 211 15.30 19.27 -1.28
C SER A 211 15.30 17.83 -0.79
N VAL A 212 15.28 17.63 0.54
CA VAL A 212 15.26 16.30 1.14
C VAL A 212 13.82 15.95 1.52
N LEU A 213 13.28 14.95 0.85
CA LEU A 213 11.99 14.35 1.21
C LEU A 213 12.24 13.28 2.28
N VAL A 214 11.68 13.50 3.46
CA VAL A 214 11.78 12.54 4.58
C VAL A 214 10.53 11.67 4.56
N SER A 215 10.71 10.35 4.63
CA SER A 215 9.60 9.42 4.71
C SER A 215 8.73 9.71 5.94
N GLN A 216 7.42 9.75 5.74
CA GLN A 216 6.45 9.84 6.82
C GLN A 216 6.30 8.51 7.58
N ASN A 217 6.89 7.44 7.06
CA ASN A 217 6.93 6.17 7.74
C ASN A 217 7.80 6.25 9.00
N ALA A 218 7.15 6.27 10.17
CA ALA A 218 7.81 6.36 11.47
C ALA A 218 8.80 5.19 11.71
N ALA A 219 8.57 4.05 11.09
CA ALA A 219 9.43 2.88 11.23
C ALA A 219 10.76 3.04 10.48
N LEU A 220 10.82 3.86 9.44
CA LEU A 220 12.03 4.19 8.69
C LEU A 220 12.74 5.44 9.24
N SER A 221 12.03 6.32 9.94
CA SER A 221 12.54 7.62 10.37
C SER A 221 13.14 7.59 11.79
N LYS A 222 14.37 8.11 11.92
CA LYS A 222 15.02 8.33 13.24
C LYS A 222 14.32 9.40 14.09
N SER A 223 13.68 10.38 13.46
CA SER A 223 13.15 11.56 14.15
C SER A 223 11.84 11.34 14.90
N SER A 224 11.13 10.29 14.59
CA SER A 224 9.82 9.97 15.20
C SER A 224 9.89 8.94 16.33
N GLY A 225 11.04 8.78 16.97
CA GLY A 225 11.20 7.79 18.05
C GLY A 225 11.28 6.35 17.57
N GLY A 226 11.43 6.14 16.26
CA GLY A 226 11.47 4.84 15.59
C GLY A 226 12.69 3.97 15.88
N ASN A 227 13.38 4.19 17.02
CA ASN A 227 14.49 3.33 17.46
C ASN A 227 14.09 1.86 17.67
N TYR A 228 12.81 1.58 17.78
CA TYR A 228 12.31 0.22 18.03
C TYR A 228 12.27 -0.67 16.79
N TYR A 229 12.11 -0.10 15.61
CA TYR A 229 11.81 -0.89 14.41
C TYR A 229 13.00 -1.04 13.47
N ARG A 230 13.97 -0.16 13.55
CA ARG A 230 15.08 -0.12 12.62
C ARG A 230 16.00 -1.34 12.67
N SER A 231 16.22 -1.91 13.84
CA SER A 231 17.00 -3.14 14.00
C SER A 231 16.21 -4.40 13.63
N ALA A 232 14.87 -4.33 13.74
CA ALA A 232 13.97 -5.44 13.39
C ALA A 232 13.58 -5.43 11.90
N MET A 233 13.80 -4.30 11.19
CA MET A 233 13.35 -4.06 9.83
C MET A 233 14.50 -3.76 8.87
N GLN A 234 15.70 -4.20 9.20
CA GLN A 234 16.86 -4.09 8.32
C GLN A 234 16.56 -4.83 7.02
N GLY A 235 16.49 -4.10 5.90
CA GLY A 235 16.09 -4.64 4.60
C GLY A 235 14.57 -4.71 4.34
N GLY A 236 13.73 -4.26 5.28
CA GLY A 236 12.27 -4.29 5.12
C GLY A 236 11.73 -3.04 4.42
N MET A 237 10.63 -3.23 3.72
CA MET A 237 9.80 -2.14 3.22
C MET A 237 8.75 -1.80 4.26
N CYS A 238 8.67 -0.53 4.59
CA CYS A 238 7.63 -0.01 5.46
C CYS A 238 6.99 1.20 4.84
N ASP A 239 5.69 1.24 4.92
CA ASP A 239 4.96 2.44 4.65
C ASP A 239 3.88 2.66 5.70
N VAL A 240 3.85 3.87 6.22
CA VAL A 240 2.83 4.33 7.16
C VAL A 240 2.15 5.51 6.52
N THR A 241 0.92 5.30 6.10
CA THR A 241 0.07 6.40 5.67
C THR A 241 -0.89 6.74 6.80
N ALA A 242 -0.59 7.80 7.53
CA ALA A 242 -1.51 8.32 8.53
C ALA A 242 -2.51 9.25 7.84
N TYR A 243 -3.77 8.88 7.86
CA TYR A 243 -4.87 9.75 7.48
C TYR A 243 -5.60 10.22 8.73
N LYS A 244 -5.64 11.54 8.94
CA LYS A 244 -6.37 12.16 10.05
C LYS A 244 -7.60 12.84 9.48
N LYS A 245 -8.77 12.28 9.74
CA LYS A 245 -10.03 12.94 9.44
C LYS A 245 -10.39 13.86 10.62
N ASP A 246 -10.93 15.05 10.35
CA ASP A 246 -11.23 16.09 11.35
C ASP A 246 -12.14 15.66 12.52
N SER A 247 -12.81 14.53 12.42
CA SER A 247 -13.74 14.00 13.44
C SER A 247 -13.32 12.68 14.07
N GLY A 248 -12.11 12.20 13.83
CA GLY A 248 -11.60 10.95 14.39
C GLY A 248 -10.28 10.55 13.75
N ASN A 249 -9.35 10.08 14.56
CA ASN A 249 -8.06 9.59 14.07
C ASN A 249 -8.28 8.30 13.27
N GLN A 250 -8.23 8.38 11.95
CA GLN A 250 -8.08 7.22 11.10
C GLN A 250 -6.61 7.16 10.68
N SER A 251 -5.90 6.18 11.19
CA SER A 251 -4.52 5.90 10.79
C SER A 251 -4.54 4.64 9.93
N TYR A 252 -4.01 4.74 8.73
CA TYR A 252 -3.75 3.60 7.87
C TYR A 252 -2.28 3.31 7.93
N VAL A 253 -1.94 2.11 8.33
CA VAL A 253 -0.58 1.62 8.36
C VAL A 253 -0.49 0.50 7.35
N SER A 254 0.26 0.74 6.28
CA SER A 254 0.67 -0.32 5.38
C SER A 254 2.13 -0.61 5.65
N TRP A 255 2.41 -1.83 6.03
CA TRP A 255 3.75 -2.29 6.31
C TRP A 255 4.05 -3.57 5.54
N ALA A 256 5.12 -3.54 4.78
CA ALA A 256 5.65 -4.70 4.10
C ALA A 256 7.12 -4.89 4.49
N ASN A 257 7.50 -6.09 4.88
CA ASN A 257 8.87 -6.46 5.18
C ASN A 257 9.29 -7.60 4.24
N GLN A 258 10.21 -7.29 3.33
CA GLN A 258 10.69 -8.26 2.36
C GLN A 258 11.41 -9.44 3.02
N ASP A 259 12.20 -9.19 4.07
CA ASP A 259 12.99 -10.24 4.73
C ASP A 259 12.13 -11.17 5.58
N ARG A 260 11.05 -10.64 6.16
CA ARG A 260 10.09 -11.40 6.96
C ARG A 260 8.83 -11.75 6.18
N LYS A 261 8.72 -11.23 4.96
CA LYS A 261 7.61 -11.45 4.03
C LYS A 261 6.23 -11.32 4.70
N SER A 262 6.11 -10.34 5.58
CA SER A 262 4.85 -10.01 6.25
C SER A 262 4.33 -8.69 5.72
N VAL A 263 3.03 -8.62 5.49
CA VAL A 263 2.31 -7.41 5.03
C VAL A 263 1.23 -7.08 6.06
N VAL A 264 1.18 -5.84 6.49
CA VAL A 264 0.22 -5.35 7.49
C VAL A 264 -0.54 -4.16 6.94
#